data_0a6d203b72244e8f0c04861609455cba
#
_entry.id   0a6d203b72244e8f0c04861609455cba
#
_cell.length_a   1.000
_cell.length_b   1.000
_cell.length_c   1.000
_cell.angle_alpha   90.00
_cell.angle_beta   90.00
_cell.angle_gamma   90.00
#
_symmetry.space_group_name_H-M   'P 1'
#
loop_
_entity.id
_entity.type
_entity.pdbx_description
1 polymer ?
#
loop_
_entity_poly.entity_id
_entity_poly.type
_entity_poly.pdbx_seq_one_letter_code
_entity_poly.pdbx_strand_id
1 'polypeptide(L)'
;MDLAESIRKIDYNSLDISDYSRRYIQALLPILDYYLDICNRALDLLPPSVHTLVDYGGGHGFLSFLAKKRGFEHVIYVDYNPQASATVTALAEQIGFGPDTVLTGDHNTLKTWCDEQHIIPDAVVGIDVIEHIYRLEPFFSDLRSINPRMQMVFSTASTPYNPWIRHRLHRIMHRDEEKFQQMRHDFIATLNLELSPNELDHWVKATRGMTFNDIKSITSIEHITSIPTPPFPNTCNPITGSWTERILPIKTYRHLAAPLCVELHKGFYNSYQRGPKGIASRMLNFLLRLPFTLPLAPFIILKINAK
;
A
#
# COMPACT_ATOMS: atom_id res chain seq x y z
N MET A 1 18.05 12.41 -19.72
CA MET A 1 18.13 12.92 -18.34
C MET A 1 17.76 11.80 -17.40
N ASP A 2 18.43 11.65 -16.26
CA ASP A 2 18.06 10.67 -15.25
C ASP A 2 16.77 11.11 -14.56
N LEU A 3 15.82 10.15 -14.30
CA LEU A 3 14.53 10.46 -13.68
C LEU A 3 14.71 11.08 -12.28
N ALA A 4 15.62 10.54 -11.49
CA ALA A 4 15.92 11.07 -10.16
C ALA A 4 16.44 12.52 -10.24
N GLU A 5 17.25 12.83 -11.24
CA GLU A 5 17.75 14.19 -11.47
C GLU A 5 16.61 15.13 -11.90
N SER A 6 15.71 14.67 -12.80
CA SER A 6 14.54 15.45 -13.22
C SER A 6 13.64 15.78 -12.03
N ILE A 7 13.33 14.79 -11.19
CA ILE A 7 12.49 14.95 -9.99
C ILE A 7 13.15 15.92 -9.00
N ARG A 8 14.48 15.84 -8.78
CA ARG A 8 15.19 16.73 -7.83
C ARG A 8 15.28 18.19 -8.30
N LYS A 9 15.18 18.43 -9.59
CA LYS A 9 15.25 19.80 -10.17
C LYS A 9 13.94 20.58 -10.12
N ILE A 10 12.83 19.92 -9.79
CA ILE A 10 11.51 20.55 -9.71
C ILE A 10 11.49 21.54 -8.53
N ASP A 11 11.04 22.77 -8.79
CA ASP A 11 10.70 23.71 -7.72
C ASP A 11 9.31 23.41 -7.16
N TYR A 12 9.26 22.59 -6.13
CA TYR A 12 8.01 22.18 -5.50
C TYR A 12 7.24 23.32 -4.81
N ASN A 13 7.88 24.49 -4.59
CA ASN A 13 7.20 25.64 -4.01
C ASN A 13 6.38 26.40 -5.05
N SER A 14 6.73 26.30 -6.31
CA SER A 14 5.99 26.93 -7.41
C SER A 14 4.80 26.09 -7.91
N LEU A 15 4.70 24.81 -7.47
CA LEU A 15 3.62 23.92 -7.91
C LEU A 15 2.33 24.20 -7.12
N ASP A 16 1.20 24.14 -7.81
CA ASP A 16 -0.13 24.10 -7.19
C ASP A 16 -0.45 22.69 -6.66
N ILE A 17 0.19 22.34 -5.55
CA ILE A 17 0.00 21.09 -4.86
C ILE A 17 -0.24 21.33 -3.36
N SER A 18 -0.91 20.40 -2.71
CA SER A 18 -1.21 20.51 -1.28
C SER A 18 0.05 20.53 -0.42
N ASP A 19 -0.01 21.17 0.75
CA ASP A 19 1.09 21.14 1.73
C ASP A 19 1.41 19.74 2.21
N TYR A 20 0.42 18.85 2.23
CA TYR A 20 0.63 17.43 2.51
C TYR A 20 1.52 16.79 1.45
N SER A 21 1.19 16.93 0.17
CA SER A 21 1.97 16.41 -0.95
C SER A 21 3.40 16.97 -0.95
N ARG A 22 3.53 18.29 -0.74
CA ARG A 22 4.82 18.96 -0.68
C ARG A 22 5.73 18.37 0.41
N ARG A 23 5.21 18.23 1.64
CA ARG A 23 5.97 17.63 2.76
C ARG A 23 6.33 16.18 2.50
N TYR A 24 5.42 15.42 1.92
CA TYR A 24 5.66 14.02 1.60
C TYR A 24 6.78 13.86 0.57
N ILE A 25 6.75 14.64 -0.52
CA ILE A 25 7.81 14.63 -1.54
C ILE A 25 9.15 15.05 -0.92
N GLN A 26 9.18 16.13 -0.14
CA GLN A 26 10.39 16.59 0.55
C GLN A 26 10.99 15.52 1.46
N ALA A 27 10.17 14.69 2.10
CA ALA A 27 10.63 13.56 2.90
C ALA A 27 11.20 12.41 2.06
N LEU A 28 10.70 12.21 0.82
CA LEU A 28 11.19 11.17 -0.11
C LEU A 28 12.46 11.57 -0.86
N LEU A 29 12.65 12.85 -1.20
CA LEU A 29 13.80 13.30 -1.99
C LEU A 29 15.17 12.82 -1.47
N PRO A 30 15.45 12.80 -0.16
CA PRO A 30 16.72 12.29 0.38
C PRO A 30 16.96 10.79 0.13
N ILE A 31 15.90 10.02 -0.08
CA ILE A 31 15.94 8.57 -0.32
C ILE A 31 15.44 8.19 -1.71
N LEU A 32 15.34 9.14 -2.62
CA LEU A 32 14.71 8.96 -3.94
C LEU A 32 15.36 7.83 -4.74
N ASP A 33 16.70 7.75 -4.79
CA ASP A 33 17.39 6.67 -5.52
C ASP A 33 17.04 5.29 -4.96
N TYR A 34 16.93 5.20 -3.64
CA TYR A 34 16.52 3.95 -2.97
C TYR A 34 15.05 3.62 -3.28
N TYR A 35 14.16 4.60 -3.25
CA TYR A 35 12.75 4.40 -3.58
C TYR A 35 12.59 3.96 -5.05
N LEU A 36 13.28 4.60 -5.98
CA LEU A 36 13.28 4.21 -7.38
C LEU A 36 13.91 2.82 -7.60
N ASP A 37 14.90 2.40 -6.79
CA ASP A 37 15.43 1.03 -6.84
C ASP A 37 14.40 0.00 -6.36
N ILE A 38 13.59 0.30 -5.34
CA ILE A 38 12.44 -0.54 -4.95
C ILE A 38 11.46 -0.69 -6.11
N CYS A 39 11.07 0.42 -6.74
CA CYS A 39 10.20 0.42 -7.92
C CYS A 39 10.80 -0.41 -9.07
N ASN A 40 12.09 -0.20 -9.39
CA ASN A 40 12.77 -0.97 -10.43
C ASN A 40 12.72 -2.47 -10.16
N ARG A 41 13.04 -2.89 -8.94
CA ARG A 41 13.00 -4.33 -8.58
C ARG A 41 11.60 -4.91 -8.62
N ALA A 42 10.59 -4.13 -8.30
CA ALA A 42 9.20 -4.58 -8.48
C ALA A 42 8.87 -4.76 -9.96
N LEU A 43 9.26 -3.83 -10.82
CA LEU A 43 9.07 -3.91 -12.27
C LEU A 43 9.90 -5.05 -12.91
N ASP A 44 11.10 -5.35 -12.39
CA ASP A 44 11.95 -6.45 -12.88
C ASP A 44 11.35 -7.85 -12.62
N LEU A 45 10.38 -7.97 -11.73
CA LEU A 45 9.65 -9.22 -11.50
C LEU A 45 8.55 -9.48 -12.53
N LEU A 46 8.21 -8.47 -13.35
CA LEU A 46 7.22 -8.61 -14.40
C LEU A 46 7.85 -9.26 -15.65
N PRO A 47 7.10 -10.10 -16.37
CA PRO A 47 7.57 -10.63 -17.65
C PRO A 47 7.65 -9.54 -18.72
N PRO A 48 8.53 -9.70 -19.74
CA PRO A 48 8.68 -8.71 -20.83
C PRO A 48 7.42 -8.49 -21.68
N SER A 49 6.43 -9.36 -21.58
CA SER A 49 5.15 -9.26 -22.29
C SER A 49 4.14 -8.32 -21.62
N VAL A 50 4.52 -7.65 -20.54
CA VAL A 50 3.67 -6.65 -19.88
C VAL A 50 3.85 -5.31 -20.58
N HIS A 51 2.78 -4.80 -21.16
CA HIS A 51 2.73 -3.52 -21.88
C HIS A 51 1.88 -2.48 -21.13
N THR A 52 0.77 -2.93 -20.53
CA THR A 52 -0.16 -2.08 -19.77
C THR A 52 -0.03 -2.34 -18.27
N LEU A 53 0.42 -1.31 -17.55
CA LEU A 53 0.71 -1.35 -16.10
C LEU A 53 -0.25 -0.48 -15.32
N VAL A 54 -0.75 -1.00 -14.19
CA VAL A 54 -1.43 -0.21 -13.16
C VAL A 54 -0.45 0.08 -12.02
N ASP A 55 -0.23 1.35 -11.71
CA ASP A 55 0.43 1.85 -10.49
C ASP A 55 -0.65 2.06 -9.43
N TYR A 56 -0.86 1.07 -8.56
CA TYR A 56 -1.94 1.05 -7.58
C TYR A 56 -1.50 1.59 -6.22
N GLY A 57 -2.21 2.60 -5.72
CA GLY A 57 -1.79 3.36 -4.56
C GLY A 57 -0.52 4.15 -4.85
N GLY A 58 -0.44 4.71 -6.07
CA GLY A 58 0.78 5.28 -6.63
C GLY A 58 1.30 6.53 -5.92
N GLY A 59 0.55 7.10 -4.96
CA GLY A 59 0.97 8.27 -4.19
C GLY A 59 1.36 9.43 -5.11
N HIS A 60 2.62 9.84 -5.09
CA HIS A 60 3.10 10.94 -5.95
C HIS A 60 3.61 10.48 -7.34
N GLY A 61 3.28 9.25 -7.75
CA GLY A 61 3.44 8.72 -9.11
C GLY A 61 4.87 8.37 -9.51
N PHE A 62 5.83 8.27 -8.58
CA PHE A 62 7.21 7.99 -8.96
C PHE A 62 7.40 6.62 -9.63
N LEU A 63 6.57 5.63 -9.29
CA LEU A 63 6.53 4.36 -10.02
C LEU A 63 5.98 4.56 -11.44
N SER A 64 4.91 5.35 -11.61
CA SER A 64 4.33 5.67 -12.93
C SER A 64 5.34 6.36 -13.85
N PHE A 65 6.07 7.38 -13.36
CA PHE A 65 7.13 8.04 -14.13
C PHE A 65 8.25 7.06 -14.52
N LEU A 66 8.65 6.20 -13.58
CA LEU A 66 9.67 5.19 -13.86
C LEU A 66 9.19 4.17 -14.89
N ALA A 67 7.96 3.71 -14.80
CA ALA A 67 7.36 2.78 -15.76
C ALA A 67 7.32 3.36 -17.18
N LYS A 68 6.87 4.60 -17.32
CA LYS A 68 6.89 5.31 -18.63
C LYS A 68 8.31 5.40 -19.16
N LYS A 69 9.28 5.76 -18.31
CA LYS A 69 10.70 5.84 -18.72
C LYS A 69 11.27 4.50 -19.14
N ARG A 70 10.78 3.39 -18.57
CA ARG A 70 11.14 2.01 -18.93
C ARG A 70 10.47 1.50 -20.21
N GLY A 71 9.55 2.29 -20.81
CA GLY A 71 8.90 1.97 -22.07
C GLY A 71 7.60 1.17 -21.95
N PHE A 72 6.94 1.15 -20.77
CA PHE A 72 5.58 0.64 -20.69
C PHE A 72 4.67 1.48 -21.59
N GLU A 73 3.90 0.82 -22.45
CA GLU A 73 3.09 1.48 -23.47
C GLU A 73 1.95 2.28 -22.83
N HIS A 74 1.26 1.67 -21.87
CA HIS A 74 0.17 2.31 -21.14
C HIS A 74 0.40 2.18 -19.63
N VAL A 75 0.41 3.30 -18.92
CA VAL A 75 0.52 3.37 -17.46
C VAL A 75 -0.72 4.03 -16.88
N ILE A 76 -1.46 3.28 -16.07
CA ILE A 76 -2.66 3.70 -15.38
C ILE A 76 -2.31 3.93 -13.92
N TYR A 77 -2.36 5.17 -13.47
CA TYR A 77 -2.18 5.53 -12.07
C TYR A 77 -3.53 5.45 -11.35
N VAL A 78 -3.55 4.87 -10.14
CA VAL A 78 -4.72 4.77 -9.28
C VAL A 78 -4.35 5.12 -7.85
N ASP A 79 -5.01 6.11 -7.27
CA ASP A 79 -4.89 6.40 -5.83
C ASP A 79 -6.22 6.95 -5.29
N TYR A 80 -6.59 6.59 -4.07
CA TYR A 80 -7.85 7.05 -3.47
C TYR A 80 -7.78 8.52 -3.01
N ASN A 81 -6.57 9.07 -2.86
CA ASN A 81 -6.35 10.44 -2.40
C ASN A 81 -6.36 11.43 -3.58
N PRO A 82 -7.37 12.29 -3.70
CA PRO A 82 -7.44 13.26 -4.81
C PRO A 82 -6.26 14.25 -4.83
N GLN A 83 -5.66 14.53 -3.67
CA GLN A 83 -4.47 15.40 -3.60
C GLN A 83 -3.24 14.72 -4.23
N ALA A 84 -3.11 13.39 -4.09
CA ALA A 84 -2.06 12.64 -4.74
C ALA A 84 -2.25 12.63 -6.25
N SER A 85 -3.47 12.36 -6.74
CA SER A 85 -3.81 12.40 -8.17
C SER A 85 -3.53 13.77 -8.80
N ALA A 86 -3.94 14.86 -8.15
CA ALA A 86 -3.63 16.22 -8.61
C ALA A 86 -2.12 16.48 -8.65
N THR A 87 -1.39 15.98 -7.65
CA THR A 87 0.07 16.14 -7.58
C THR A 87 0.77 15.39 -8.73
N VAL A 88 0.35 14.18 -9.06
CA VAL A 88 0.91 13.42 -10.20
C VAL A 88 0.71 14.15 -11.51
N THR A 89 -0.47 14.74 -11.72
CA THR A 89 -0.75 15.55 -12.93
C THR A 89 0.18 16.76 -13.01
N ALA A 90 0.32 17.53 -11.91
CA ALA A 90 1.22 18.68 -11.88
C ALA A 90 2.70 18.28 -12.09
N LEU A 91 3.14 17.14 -11.54
CA LEU A 91 4.48 16.64 -11.77
C LEU A 91 4.70 16.16 -13.22
N ALA A 92 3.69 15.55 -13.85
CA ALA A 92 3.77 15.12 -15.24
C ALA A 92 3.98 16.31 -16.20
N GLU A 93 3.32 17.43 -15.94
CA GLU A 93 3.53 18.68 -16.70
C GLU A 93 4.96 19.18 -16.57
N GLN A 94 5.55 19.13 -15.38
CA GLN A 94 6.93 19.60 -15.14
C GLN A 94 8.00 18.66 -15.72
N ILE A 95 7.75 17.35 -15.67
CA ILE A 95 8.68 16.32 -16.17
C ILE A 95 8.57 16.18 -17.68
N GLY A 96 7.42 16.53 -18.27
CA GLY A 96 7.12 16.41 -19.69
C GLY A 96 6.63 15.03 -20.11
N PHE A 97 6.40 14.11 -19.16
CA PHE A 97 5.74 12.82 -19.35
C PHE A 97 5.20 12.30 -18.00
N GLY A 98 4.27 11.35 -18.05
CA GLY A 98 3.68 10.76 -16.84
C GLY A 98 2.78 9.58 -17.17
N PRO A 99 1.95 9.12 -16.24
CA PRO A 99 0.95 8.10 -16.53
C PRO A 99 0.01 8.57 -17.64
N ASP A 100 -0.45 7.63 -18.45
CA ASP A 100 -1.39 7.92 -19.56
C ASP A 100 -2.81 8.14 -19.05
N THR A 101 -3.12 7.58 -17.89
CA THR A 101 -4.41 7.72 -17.21
C THR A 101 -4.20 7.94 -15.72
N VAL A 102 -4.94 8.89 -15.14
CA VAL A 102 -4.95 9.18 -13.70
C VAL A 102 -6.37 8.94 -13.17
N LEU A 103 -6.53 7.97 -12.31
CA LEU A 103 -7.78 7.62 -11.65
C LEU A 103 -7.71 7.96 -10.17
N THR A 104 -8.72 8.68 -9.68
CA THR A 104 -8.90 8.91 -8.24
C THR A 104 -9.95 7.94 -7.72
N GLY A 105 -9.51 6.95 -6.93
CA GLY A 105 -10.39 5.93 -6.39
C GLY A 105 -9.64 4.66 -5.97
N ASP A 106 -10.38 3.57 -5.88
CA ASP A 106 -9.90 2.25 -5.46
C ASP A 106 -10.00 1.20 -6.59
N HIS A 107 -9.93 -0.08 -6.22
CA HIS A 107 -10.04 -1.19 -7.19
C HIS A 107 -11.40 -1.24 -7.90
N ASN A 108 -12.49 -0.75 -7.27
CA ASN A 108 -13.79 -0.68 -7.94
C ASN A 108 -13.77 0.38 -9.03
N THR A 109 -13.18 1.55 -8.74
CA THR A 109 -12.97 2.62 -9.74
C THR A 109 -12.14 2.11 -10.92
N LEU A 110 -11.03 1.42 -10.64
CA LEU A 110 -10.21 0.80 -11.68
C LEU A 110 -11.02 -0.19 -12.52
N LYS A 111 -11.78 -1.08 -11.87
CA LYS A 111 -12.59 -2.08 -12.55
C LYS A 111 -13.63 -1.44 -13.48
N THR A 112 -14.41 -0.49 -12.94
CA THR A 112 -15.42 0.23 -13.72
C THR A 112 -14.79 0.92 -14.93
N TRP A 113 -13.67 1.61 -14.73
CA TRP A 113 -12.97 2.30 -15.82
C TRP A 113 -12.45 1.31 -16.87
N CYS A 114 -11.88 0.16 -16.47
CA CYS A 114 -11.42 -0.88 -17.39
C CYS A 114 -12.58 -1.44 -18.23
N ASP A 115 -13.73 -1.69 -17.59
CA ASP A 115 -14.94 -2.18 -18.27
C ASP A 115 -15.46 -1.14 -19.30
N GLU A 116 -15.50 0.14 -18.93
CA GLU A 116 -15.96 1.23 -19.79
C GLU A 116 -15.03 1.51 -20.97
N GLN A 117 -13.73 1.49 -20.74
CA GLN A 117 -12.72 1.77 -21.77
C GLN A 117 -12.32 0.52 -22.59
N HIS A 118 -12.79 -0.67 -22.21
CA HIS A 118 -12.40 -1.96 -22.80
C HIS A 118 -10.90 -2.19 -22.76
N ILE A 119 -10.24 -1.73 -21.69
CA ILE A 119 -8.80 -1.91 -21.46
C ILE A 119 -8.58 -3.03 -20.44
N ILE A 120 -7.67 -3.95 -20.77
CA ILE A 120 -7.29 -5.07 -19.92
C ILE A 120 -5.82 -4.91 -19.53
N PRO A 121 -5.51 -4.38 -18.32
CA PRO A 121 -4.14 -4.26 -17.86
C PRO A 121 -3.46 -5.62 -17.71
N ASP A 122 -2.17 -5.68 -18.07
CA ASP A 122 -1.36 -6.88 -17.93
C ASP A 122 -0.85 -7.07 -16.51
N ALA A 123 -0.57 -5.96 -15.81
CA ALA A 123 0.00 -6.01 -14.47
C ALA A 123 -0.50 -4.89 -13.55
N VAL A 124 -0.47 -5.18 -12.25
CA VAL A 124 -0.64 -4.22 -11.16
C VAL A 124 0.59 -4.24 -10.28
N VAL A 125 1.17 -3.07 -10.02
CA VAL A 125 2.27 -2.90 -9.07
C VAL A 125 1.87 -1.88 -8.02
N GLY A 126 2.17 -2.17 -6.74
CA GLY A 126 1.94 -1.26 -5.64
C GLY A 126 3.10 -1.27 -4.65
N ILE A 127 3.59 -0.09 -4.30
CA ILE A 127 4.70 0.09 -3.36
C ILE A 127 4.16 0.62 -2.04
N ASP A 128 4.33 -0.17 -0.96
CA ASP A 128 3.85 0.14 0.39
C ASP A 128 2.36 0.54 0.42
N VAL A 129 1.50 -0.27 -0.21
CA VAL A 129 0.05 -0.02 -0.30
C VAL A 129 -0.80 -1.20 0.16
N ILE A 130 -0.34 -2.44 -0.06
CA ILE A 130 -1.16 -3.64 0.20
C ILE A 130 -1.54 -3.79 1.68
N GLU A 131 -0.70 -3.31 2.58
CA GLU A 131 -0.93 -3.26 4.02
C GLU A 131 -2.02 -2.29 4.46
N HIS A 132 -2.38 -1.33 3.59
CA HIS A 132 -3.39 -0.32 3.86
C HIS A 132 -4.77 -0.67 3.29
N ILE A 133 -4.85 -1.66 2.39
CA ILE A 133 -6.10 -2.07 1.76
C ILE A 133 -7.02 -2.73 2.79
N TYR A 134 -8.25 -2.20 2.91
CA TYR A 134 -9.21 -2.65 3.93
C TYR A 134 -9.55 -4.12 3.81
N ARG A 135 -10.03 -4.56 2.64
CA ARG A 135 -10.43 -5.94 2.37
C ARG A 135 -9.66 -6.48 1.17
N LEU A 136 -8.76 -7.43 1.42
CA LEU A 136 -7.92 -8.01 0.38
C LEU A 136 -8.64 -9.05 -0.49
N GLU A 137 -9.65 -9.74 0.04
CA GLU A 137 -10.42 -10.72 -0.73
C GLU A 137 -11.14 -10.07 -1.93
N PRO A 138 -12.01 -9.04 -1.75
CA PRO A 138 -12.63 -8.36 -2.88
C PRO A 138 -11.59 -7.69 -3.77
N PHE A 139 -10.53 -7.11 -3.22
CA PHE A 139 -9.44 -6.53 -4.01
C PHE A 139 -8.84 -7.53 -5.01
N PHE A 140 -8.40 -8.70 -4.53
CA PHE A 140 -7.85 -9.73 -5.42
C PHE A 140 -8.92 -10.32 -6.36
N SER A 141 -10.18 -10.40 -5.93
CA SER A 141 -11.28 -10.87 -6.76
C SER A 141 -11.53 -9.93 -7.93
N ASP A 142 -11.56 -8.64 -7.68
CA ASP A 142 -11.80 -7.62 -8.72
C ASP A 142 -10.64 -7.56 -9.70
N LEU A 143 -9.39 -7.57 -9.24
CA LEU A 143 -8.23 -7.62 -10.13
C LEU A 143 -8.27 -8.85 -11.05
N ARG A 144 -8.65 -10.02 -10.52
CA ARG A 144 -8.83 -11.23 -11.34
C ARG A 144 -10.00 -11.13 -12.32
N SER A 145 -11.06 -10.41 -11.95
CA SER A 145 -12.21 -10.21 -12.86
C SER A 145 -11.86 -9.31 -14.04
N ILE A 146 -10.96 -8.34 -13.83
CA ILE A 146 -10.42 -7.49 -14.90
C ILE A 146 -9.54 -8.34 -15.85
N ASN A 147 -8.57 -9.07 -15.28
CA ASN A 147 -7.69 -9.95 -16.05
C ASN A 147 -7.30 -11.19 -15.22
N PRO A 148 -7.82 -12.39 -15.56
CA PRO A 148 -7.47 -13.62 -14.86
C PRO A 148 -5.97 -13.99 -14.89
N ARG A 149 -5.20 -13.42 -15.84
CA ARG A 149 -3.75 -13.64 -16.00
C ARG A 149 -2.92 -12.45 -15.48
N MET A 150 -3.54 -11.49 -14.82
CA MET A 150 -2.86 -10.29 -14.33
C MET A 150 -1.67 -10.64 -13.45
N GLN A 151 -0.53 -10.05 -13.76
CA GLN A 151 0.65 -10.11 -12.92
C GLN A 151 0.53 -9.06 -11.81
N MET A 152 0.76 -9.42 -10.57
CA MET A 152 0.64 -8.49 -9.45
C MET A 152 1.93 -8.50 -8.65
N VAL A 153 2.47 -7.31 -8.34
CA VAL A 153 3.68 -7.16 -7.53
C VAL A 153 3.43 -6.09 -6.47
N PHE A 154 3.56 -6.47 -5.20
CA PHE A 154 3.37 -5.55 -4.08
C PHE A 154 4.57 -5.58 -3.15
N SER A 155 5.10 -4.41 -2.76
CA SER A 155 6.03 -4.32 -1.65
C SER A 155 5.30 -3.99 -0.35
N THR A 156 5.83 -4.47 0.78
CA THR A 156 5.34 -4.09 2.11
C THR A 156 6.41 -4.32 3.18
N ALA A 157 6.54 -3.34 4.09
CA ALA A 157 7.34 -3.48 5.31
C ALA A 157 6.52 -4.09 6.46
N SER A 158 5.19 -4.18 6.33
CA SER A 158 4.27 -4.64 7.36
C SER A 158 4.22 -6.17 7.46
N THR A 159 5.34 -6.76 7.88
CA THR A 159 5.52 -8.21 8.00
C THR A 159 5.89 -8.62 9.42
N PRO A 160 5.58 -9.86 9.85
CA PRO A 160 5.98 -10.36 11.15
C PRO A 160 7.46 -10.78 11.22
N TYR A 161 8.17 -10.80 10.09
CA TYR A 161 9.47 -11.50 9.99
C TYR A 161 10.60 -10.70 10.62
N ASN A 162 10.73 -9.40 10.32
CA ASN A 162 11.77 -8.56 10.89
C ASN A 162 11.34 -8.01 12.28
N PRO A 163 11.97 -8.42 13.39
CA PRO A 163 11.51 -8.05 14.73
C PRO A 163 11.67 -6.55 15.02
N TRP A 164 12.68 -5.88 14.47
CA TRP A 164 12.89 -4.43 14.68
C TRP A 164 11.86 -3.61 13.94
N ILE A 165 11.59 -3.95 12.68
CA ILE A 165 10.55 -3.29 11.88
C ILE A 165 9.19 -3.52 12.54
N ARG A 166 8.86 -4.76 12.89
CA ARG A 166 7.62 -5.11 13.58
C ARG A 166 7.45 -4.30 14.88
N HIS A 167 8.49 -4.19 15.71
CA HIS A 167 8.42 -3.40 16.94
C HIS A 167 8.11 -1.92 16.65
N ARG A 168 8.76 -1.33 15.64
CA ARG A 168 8.49 0.05 15.21
C ARG A 168 7.03 0.21 14.76
N LEU A 169 6.52 -0.71 13.93
CA LEU A 169 5.15 -0.67 13.42
C LEU A 169 4.12 -0.83 14.54
N HIS A 170 4.38 -1.72 15.51
CA HIS A 170 3.53 -1.85 16.70
C HIS A 170 3.35 -0.52 17.44
N ARG A 171 4.42 0.27 17.59
CA ARG A 171 4.34 1.59 18.25
C ARG A 171 3.46 2.58 17.47
N ILE A 172 3.54 2.56 16.15
CA ILE A 172 2.70 3.41 15.29
C ILE A 172 1.23 2.99 15.42
N MET A 173 0.95 1.69 15.29
CA MET A 173 -0.41 1.16 15.41
C MET A 173 -1.03 1.40 16.79
N HIS A 174 -0.26 1.31 17.88
CA HIS A 174 -0.73 1.64 19.24
C HIS A 174 -1.21 3.09 19.31
N ARG A 175 -0.38 4.04 18.88
CA ARG A 175 -0.73 5.45 18.89
C ARG A 175 -1.99 5.74 18.07
N ASP A 176 -2.12 5.13 16.91
CA ASP A 176 -3.28 5.35 16.04
C ASP A 176 -4.52 4.62 16.59
N GLU A 177 -4.34 3.47 17.26
CA GLU A 177 -5.45 2.77 17.92
C GLU A 177 -6.08 3.61 19.05
N GLU A 178 -5.30 4.35 19.83
CA GLU A 178 -5.84 5.26 20.86
C GLU A 178 -6.83 6.25 20.24
N LYS A 179 -6.46 6.86 19.12
CA LYS A 179 -7.35 7.77 18.38
C LYS A 179 -8.56 7.04 17.78
N PHE A 180 -8.34 5.90 17.14
CA PHE A 180 -9.42 5.17 16.47
C PHE A 180 -10.40 4.54 17.46
N GLN A 181 -9.91 4.13 18.63
CA GLN A 181 -10.75 3.65 19.72
C GLN A 181 -11.72 4.77 20.18
N GLN A 182 -11.23 6.00 20.39
CA GLN A 182 -12.09 7.12 20.73
C GLN A 182 -13.13 7.41 19.64
N MET A 183 -12.72 7.39 18.37
CA MET A 183 -13.65 7.59 17.24
C MET A 183 -14.75 6.51 17.20
N ARG A 184 -14.40 5.23 17.46
CA ARG A 184 -15.41 4.16 17.54
C ARG A 184 -16.33 4.32 18.75
N HIS A 185 -15.78 4.70 19.91
CA HIS A 185 -16.57 4.98 21.11
C HIS A 185 -17.63 6.05 20.83
N ASP A 186 -17.22 7.19 20.29
CA ASP A 186 -18.12 8.29 20.01
C ASP A 186 -19.19 7.90 18.99
N PHE A 187 -18.80 7.17 17.94
CA PHE A 187 -19.73 6.68 16.92
C PHE A 187 -20.75 5.70 17.50
N ILE A 188 -20.32 4.68 18.27
CA ILE A 188 -21.22 3.66 18.86
C ILE A 188 -22.21 4.33 19.82
N ALA A 189 -21.79 5.32 20.59
CA ALA A 189 -22.67 6.08 21.47
C ALA A 189 -23.82 6.78 20.71
N THR A 190 -23.64 7.11 19.42
CA THR A 190 -24.70 7.70 18.58
C THR A 190 -25.72 6.69 18.07
N LEU A 191 -25.46 5.39 18.19
CA LEU A 191 -26.33 4.35 17.62
C LEU A 191 -27.56 4.03 18.48
N ASN A 192 -27.72 4.65 19.65
CA ASN A 192 -28.86 4.46 20.58
C ASN A 192 -29.11 2.97 20.94
N LEU A 193 -28.04 2.23 21.19
CA LEU A 193 -28.09 0.77 21.45
C LEU A 193 -28.29 0.45 22.93
N GLU A 194 -28.87 1.28 23.77
CA GLU A 194 -29.15 1.02 25.20
C GLU A 194 -28.05 0.21 25.94
N LEU A 195 -26.77 0.47 25.64
CA LEU A 195 -25.63 -0.26 26.18
C LEU A 195 -25.26 0.28 27.57
N SER A 196 -25.01 -0.61 28.51
CA SER A 196 -24.31 -0.24 29.75
C SER A 196 -22.87 0.21 29.45
N PRO A 197 -22.21 0.94 30.37
CA PRO A 197 -20.81 1.37 30.16
C PRO A 197 -19.84 0.19 29.86
N ASN A 198 -20.03 -0.95 30.49
CA ASN A 198 -19.20 -2.12 30.28
C ASN A 198 -19.44 -2.75 28.90
N GLU A 199 -20.67 -2.77 28.42
CA GLU A 199 -21.00 -3.23 27.08
C GLU A 199 -20.46 -2.29 26.02
N LEU A 200 -20.56 -0.99 26.20
CA LEU A 200 -19.98 -0.01 25.29
C LEU A 200 -18.46 -0.22 25.17
N ASP A 201 -17.75 -0.36 26.29
CA ASP A 201 -16.31 -0.65 26.26
C ASP A 201 -15.98 -1.97 25.55
N HIS A 202 -16.79 -3.00 25.76
CA HIS A 202 -16.68 -4.27 25.04
C HIS A 202 -16.86 -4.09 23.53
N TRP A 203 -17.90 -3.36 23.10
CA TRP A 203 -18.17 -3.04 21.71
C TRP A 203 -16.99 -2.30 21.04
N VAL A 204 -16.49 -1.26 21.70
CA VAL A 204 -15.36 -0.47 21.22
C VAL A 204 -14.10 -1.33 20.98
N LYS A 205 -13.84 -2.28 21.89
CA LYS A 205 -12.71 -3.22 21.74
C LYS A 205 -12.94 -4.27 20.66
N ALA A 206 -14.14 -4.85 20.61
CA ALA A 206 -14.48 -5.91 19.65
C ALA A 206 -14.54 -5.39 18.22
N THR A 207 -14.90 -4.12 18.00
CA THR A 207 -14.98 -3.48 16.69
C THR A 207 -13.64 -2.93 16.17
N ARG A 208 -12.52 -3.22 16.84
CA ARG A 208 -11.20 -2.84 16.33
C ARG A 208 -10.98 -3.42 14.92
N GLY A 209 -10.53 -2.57 13.98
CA GLY A 209 -10.33 -2.95 12.58
C GLY A 209 -11.61 -2.95 11.74
N MET A 210 -12.68 -2.33 12.23
CA MET A 210 -13.93 -2.14 11.51
C MET A 210 -14.16 -0.69 11.11
N THR A 211 -14.83 -0.48 9.98
CA THR A 211 -15.34 0.82 9.59
C THR A 211 -16.65 1.14 10.33
N PHE A 212 -17.04 2.42 10.37
CA PHE A 212 -18.34 2.83 10.88
C PHE A 212 -19.51 2.15 10.16
N ASN A 213 -19.37 1.90 8.85
CA ASN A 213 -20.39 1.17 8.10
C ASN A 213 -20.51 -0.30 8.54
N ASP A 214 -19.39 -0.96 8.81
CA ASP A 214 -19.42 -2.32 9.33
C ASP A 214 -20.00 -2.37 10.75
N ILE A 215 -19.62 -1.42 11.62
CA ILE A 215 -20.15 -1.31 12.99
C ILE A 215 -21.66 -1.08 12.97
N LYS A 216 -22.14 -0.22 12.08
CA LYS A 216 -23.59 0.08 11.94
C LYS A 216 -24.40 -1.15 11.51
N SER A 217 -23.81 -2.12 10.84
CA SER A 217 -24.47 -3.35 10.42
C SER A 217 -24.64 -4.38 11.56
N ILE A 218 -23.99 -4.14 12.70
CA ILE A 218 -24.07 -5.03 13.87
C ILE A 218 -25.25 -4.60 14.74
N THR A 219 -26.14 -5.54 15.03
CA THR A 219 -27.39 -5.25 15.74
C THR A 219 -27.44 -5.81 17.18
N SER A 220 -26.47 -6.64 17.58
CA SER A 220 -26.44 -7.28 18.90
C SER A 220 -25.05 -7.65 19.36
N ILE A 221 -24.87 -7.85 20.67
CA ILE A 221 -23.63 -8.34 21.30
C ILE A 221 -23.22 -9.71 20.75
N GLU A 222 -24.19 -10.58 20.48
CA GLU A 222 -23.93 -11.92 19.90
C GLU A 222 -23.27 -11.82 18.52
N HIS A 223 -23.71 -10.90 17.69
CA HIS A 223 -23.08 -10.63 16.39
C HIS A 223 -21.63 -10.15 16.54
N ILE A 224 -21.35 -9.25 17.50
CA ILE A 224 -19.99 -8.77 17.75
C ILE A 224 -19.04 -9.88 18.17
N THR A 225 -19.46 -10.77 19.06
CA THR A 225 -18.61 -11.86 19.56
C THR A 225 -18.29 -12.88 18.47
N SER A 226 -19.10 -12.97 17.42
CA SER A 226 -18.88 -13.86 16.28
C SER A 226 -17.89 -13.32 15.25
N ILE A 227 -17.56 -12.00 15.29
CA ILE A 227 -16.66 -11.38 14.32
C ILE A 227 -15.20 -11.48 14.81
N PRO A 228 -14.30 -12.05 14.00
CA PRO A 228 -12.90 -12.15 14.38
C PRO A 228 -12.26 -10.77 14.52
N THR A 229 -11.85 -10.40 15.72
CA THR A 229 -11.03 -9.21 15.93
C THR A 229 -9.64 -9.44 15.34
N PRO A 230 -9.08 -8.49 14.56
CA PRO A 230 -7.76 -8.64 13.98
C PRO A 230 -6.70 -8.80 15.08
N PRO A 231 -5.60 -9.56 14.80
CA PRO A 231 -4.51 -9.69 15.76
C PRO A 231 -4.02 -8.31 16.23
N PHE A 232 -3.90 -8.12 17.53
CA PHE A 232 -3.35 -6.89 18.10
C PHE A 232 -1.86 -6.74 17.71
N PRO A 233 -1.40 -5.54 17.34
CA PRO A 233 -2.09 -4.24 17.39
C PRO A 233 -2.70 -3.78 16.06
N ASN A 234 -2.97 -4.66 15.08
CA ASN A 234 -3.55 -4.23 13.79
C ASN A 234 -4.82 -3.40 14.03
N THR A 235 -4.86 -2.22 13.45
CA THR A 235 -5.97 -1.27 13.53
C THR A 235 -6.16 -0.52 12.22
N CYS A 236 -7.37 -0.06 11.94
CA CYS A 236 -7.68 0.76 10.77
C CYS A 236 -8.45 2.02 11.16
N ASN A 237 -8.37 3.01 10.28
CA ASN A 237 -9.20 4.20 10.36
C ASN A 237 -10.68 3.82 10.20
N PRO A 238 -11.56 4.07 11.18
CA PRO A 238 -12.96 3.64 11.11
C PRO A 238 -13.80 4.40 10.08
N ILE A 239 -13.31 5.52 9.54
CA ILE A 239 -13.98 6.25 8.48
C ILE A 239 -13.66 5.63 7.11
N THR A 240 -12.39 5.42 6.83
CA THR A 240 -11.91 5.02 5.49
C THR A 240 -11.66 3.53 5.33
N GLY A 241 -11.49 2.80 6.43
CA GLY A 241 -11.05 1.41 6.45
C GLY A 241 -9.56 1.22 6.21
N SER A 242 -8.80 2.28 5.86
CA SER A 242 -7.36 2.14 5.65
C SER A 242 -6.66 1.66 6.92
N TRP A 243 -5.97 0.52 6.85
CA TRP A 243 -5.15 0.03 7.95
C TRP A 243 -3.94 0.95 8.17
N THR A 244 -3.57 1.16 9.41
CA THR A 244 -2.35 1.94 9.71
C THR A 244 -1.11 1.25 9.14
N GLU A 245 -0.92 -0.04 9.50
CA GLU A 245 0.20 -0.88 9.04
C GLU A 245 -0.18 -2.35 9.30
N ARG A 246 -1.04 -2.92 8.48
CA ARG A 246 -1.57 -4.28 8.73
C ARG A 246 -0.49 -5.36 8.59
N ILE A 247 -0.01 -5.88 9.71
CA ILE A 247 0.98 -6.96 9.71
C ILE A 247 0.32 -8.29 9.38
N LEU A 248 0.68 -8.87 8.24
CA LEU A 248 0.19 -10.17 7.78
C LEU A 248 1.35 -11.12 7.44
N PRO A 249 1.28 -12.39 7.87
CA PRO A 249 2.23 -13.41 7.42
C PRO A 249 1.92 -13.85 5.99
N ILE A 250 2.94 -14.35 5.27
CA ILE A 250 2.81 -14.82 3.89
C ILE A 250 1.70 -15.85 3.69
N LYS A 251 1.46 -16.73 4.69
CA LYS A 251 0.38 -17.71 4.63
C LYS A 251 -1.00 -17.08 4.48
N THR A 252 -1.21 -15.90 5.07
CA THR A 252 -2.46 -15.14 4.95
C THR A 252 -2.60 -14.59 3.53
N TYR A 253 -1.56 -13.97 2.97
CA TYR A 253 -1.60 -13.53 1.57
C TYR A 253 -1.89 -14.69 0.60
N ARG A 254 -1.28 -15.87 0.81
CA ARG A 254 -1.55 -17.08 0.00
C ARG A 254 -2.99 -17.54 0.10
N HIS A 255 -3.60 -17.44 1.29
CA HIS A 255 -5.00 -17.79 1.49
C HIS A 255 -5.93 -16.79 0.79
N LEU A 256 -5.70 -15.48 0.99
CA LEU A 256 -6.54 -14.42 0.46
C LEU A 256 -6.45 -14.28 -1.07
N ALA A 257 -5.28 -14.54 -1.65
CA ALA A 257 -5.07 -14.48 -3.09
C ALA A 257 -5.45 -15.78 -3.83
N ALA A 258 -5.83 -16.85 -3.11
CA ALA A 258 -6.16 -18.12 -3.76
C ALA A 258 -7.24 -17.96 -4.86
N PRO A 259 -7.14 -18.68 -6.00
CA PRO A 259 -6.19 -19.75 -6.33
C PRO A 259 -4.84 -19.32 -6.91
N LEU A 260 -4.49 -18.04 -6.87
CA LEU A 260 -3.24 -17.51 -7.41
C LEU A 260 -2.02 -18.04 -6.62
N CYS A 261 -0.87 -18.09 -7.28
CA CYS A 261 0.41 -18.38 -6.64
C CYS A 261 0.99 -17.11 -6.01
N VAL A 262 1.51 -17.19 -4.78
CA VAL A 262 2.17 -16.07 -4.10
C VAL A 262 3.62 -16.46 -3.81
N GLU A 263 4.53 -15.81 -4.50
CA GLU A 263 5.97 -15.88 -4.28
C GLU A 263 6.43 -14.73 -3.38
N LEU A 264 7.41 -15.00 -2.51
CA LEU A 264 7.99 -14.01 -1.62
C LEU A 264 9.43 -13.73 -2.00
N HIS A 265 9.75 -12.46 -2.25
CA HIS A 265 11.10 -11.96 -2.44
C HIS A 265 11.49 -11.06 -1.27
N LYS A 266 12.75 -11.15 -0.85
CA LYS A 266 13.29 -10.30 0.23
C LYS A 266 13.60 -8.92 -0.31
N GLY A 267 13.20 -7.90 0.43
CA GLY A 267 13.63 -6.52 0.21
C GLY A 267 15.11 -6.31 0.55
N PHE A 268 15.56 -5.07 0.50
CA PHE A 268 16.95 -4.69 0.69
C PHE A 268 17.07 -3.35 1.42
N TYR A 269 18.20 -3.10 2.02
CA TYR A 269 18.50 -1.86 2.73
C TYR A 269 19.01 -0.78 1.79
N ASN A 270 18.78 0.48 2.16
CA ASN A 270 19.28 1.65 1.42
C ASN A 270 20.81 1.71 1.40
N SER A 271 21.41 1.27 0.30
CA SER A 271 22.87 1.29 0.09
C SER A 271 23.40 2.60 -0.49
N TYR A 272 22.53 3.53 -0.87
CA TYR A 272 22.86 4.86 -1.40
C TYR A 272 23.34 5.84 -0.32
N GLN A 273 23.08 5.52 0.96
CA GLN A 273 23.55 6.32 2.08
C GLN A 273 25.09 6.34 2.14
N ARG A 274 25.65 7.50 2.46
CA ARG A 274 27.10 7.67 2.68
C ARG A 274 27.50 7.28 4.12
N GLY A 275 28.80 7.00 4.31
CA GLY A 275 29.39 6.71 5.62
C GLY A 275 28.99 5.35 6.20
N PRO A 276 29.10 5.17 7.53
CA PRO A 276 28.93 3.87 8.20
C PRO A 276 27.59 3.19 7.94
N LYS A 277 26.49 3.98 7.83
CA LYS A 277 25.16 3.44 7.54
C LYS A 277 25.08 2.78 6.17
N GLY A 278 25.69 3.39 5.15
CA GLY A 278 25.74 2.80 3.81
C GLY A 278 26.59 1.54 3.74
N ILE A 279 27.68 1.49 4.51
CA ILE A 279 28.53 0.28 4.62
C ILE A 279 27.71 -0.85 5.28
N ALA A 280 27.05 -0.57 6.40
CA ALA A 280 26.21 -1.55 7.10
C ALA A 280 25.07 -2.05 6.18
N SER A 281 24.42 -1.16 5.43
CA SER A 281 23.37 -1.54 4.46
C SER A 281 23.90 -2.47 3.38
N ARG A 282 25.09 -2.23 2.82
CA ARG A 282 25.72 -3.13 1.83
C ARG A 282 26.05 -4.49 2.41
N MET A 283 26.56 -4.54 3.65
CA MET A 283 26.83 -5.80 4.34
C MET A 283 25.54 -6.59 4.59
N LEU A 284 24.49 -5.94 5.08
CA LEU A 284 23.18 -6.58 5.28
C LEU A 284 22.59 -7.07 3.96
N ASN A 285 22.69 -6.29 2.88
CA ASN A 285 22.22 -6.70 1.56
C ASN A 285 23.01 -7.91 1.02
N PHE A 286 24.29 -8.04 1.33
CA PHE A 286 25.06 -9.24 1.02
C PHE A 286 24.53 -10.47 1.81
N LEU A 287 24.28 -10.32 3.10
CA LEU A 287 23.69 -11.38 3.93
C LEU A 287 22.30 -11.79 3.46
N LEU A 288 21.50 -10.86 2.97
CA LEU A 288 20.14 -11.15 2.47
C LEU A 288 20.11 -12.08 1.25
N ARG A 289 21.24 -12.34 0.59
CA ARG A 289 21.35 -13.36 -0.48
C ARG A 289 21.22 -14.78 0.05
N LEU A 290 21.48 -15.02 1.33
CA LEU A 290 21.37 -16.33 1.96
C LEU A 290 19.89 -16.70 2.18
N PRO A 291 19.50 -17.99 2.06
CA PRO A 291 18.07 -18.39 2.05
C PRO A 291 17.32 -18.13 3.35
N PHE A 292 17.97 -18.23 4.51
CA PHE A 292 17.36 -18.16 5.85
C PHE A 292 17.37 -16.76 6.48
N THR A 293 17.68 -15.71 5.74
CA THR A 293 17.83 -14.34 6.25
C THR A 293 16.57 -13.48 6.12
N LEU A 294 15.41 -14.08 5.88
CA LEU A 294 14.15 -13.35 5.86
C LEU A 294 13.90 -12.47 7.09
N PRO A 295 14.28 -12.89 8.32
CA PRO A 295 14.15 -12.03 9.51
C PRO A 295 15.01 -10.76 9.48
N LEU A 296 15.96 -10.65 8.57
CA LEU A 296 16.79 -9.46 8.38
C LEU A 296 16.22 -8.53 7.28
N ALA A 297 15.26 -8.99 6.47
CA ALA A 297 14.74 -8.18 5.37
C ALA A 297 13.96 -6.96 5.90
N PRO A 298 14.24 -5.74 5.41
CA PRO A 298 13.54 -4.54 5.86
C PRO A 298 12.10 -4.47 5.34
N PHE A 299 11.80 -5.14 4.25
CA PHE A 299 10.48 -5.31 3.64
C PHE A 299 10.48 -6.59 2.80
N ILE A 300 9.33 -6.97 2.30
CA ILE A 300 9.17 -8.05 1.34
C ILE A 300 8.51 -7.54 0.06
N ILE A 301 8.74 -8.27 -1.03
CA ILE A 301 7.99 -8.09 -2.27
C ILE A 301 7.21 -9.38 -2.53
N LEU A 302 5.91 -9.24 -2.74
CA LEU A 302 5.00 -10.30 -3.09
C LEU A 302 4.78 -10.28 -4.61
N LYS A 303 5.13 -11.37 -5.30
CA LYS A 303 4.75 -11.60 -6.69
C LYS A 303 3.57 -12.57 -6.70
N ILE A 304 2.46 -12.17 -7.31
CA ILE A 304 1.20 -12.91 -7.32
C ILE A 304 0.76 -13.08 -8.76
N ASN A 305 0.57 -14.32 -9.20
CA ASN A 305 0.23 -14.64 -10.58
C ASN A 305 -0.65 -15.88 -10.68
N ALA A 306 -1.29 -16.10 -11.83
CA ALA A 306 -1.95 -17.36 -12.13
C ALA A 306 -0.89 -18.49 -12.16
N LYS A 307 -1.32 -19.70 -11.79
CA LYS A 307 -0.47 -20.90 -11.86
C LYS A 307 -0.21 -21.29 -13.32
#